data_5cc60234c956c89fa9743e666bac6def
#
_entry.id   5cc60234c956c89fa9743e666bac6def
#
_cell.length_a   1.000
_cell.length_b   1.000
_cell.length_c   1.000
_cell.angle_alpha   90.00
_cell.angle_beta   90.00
_cell.angle_gamma   90.00
#
_symmetry.space_group_name_H-M   'P 1'
#
loop_
_entity.id
_entity.type
_entity.pdbx_description
1 polymer ?
#
loop_
_entity_poly.entity_id
_entity_poly.type
_entity_poly.pdbx_seq_one_letter_code
_entity_poly.pdbx_strand_id
1 'polypeptide(L)'
;MKKSKIVIAAVVAVAAVMIVPRFLKPKEEVNSAAVPVVSVANPEIGTIEIYTDLSGSIEPSEMASIIPKAAGEVTEIYVKAGDVVTEGQPICHIDTKMVDTAKNSMDTAAVNLDNANRELERSRVLFESGNLSQQAYEQAQSSAELARLQYDSAKIAYDNQVEYSSITAPIAGKVESVSVEVHDNVSTQNIICVISGEGAKQVNFAVTERVVGGLHVGDTVEIDKNGTVYEGTISVVSTKIDDDTGLFNVKASLTEAQALATGSRVKLSVVS
;
A
#
# COMPACT_ATOMS: atom_id res chain seq x y z
N MET A 1 -105.47 52.81 -39.11
CA MET A 1 -105.21 51.53 -38.43
C MET A 1 -103.75 51.02 -38.53
N LYS A 2 -102.74 51.79 -39.07
CA LYS A 2 -101.36 51.34 -39.18
C LYS A 2 -100.40 51.84 -38.04
N LYS A 3 -100.76 52.96 -37.37
CA LYS A 3 -99.89 53.56 -36.31
C LYS A 3 -99.98 52.84 -34.95
N SER A 4 -101.12 52.18 -34.67
CA SER A 4 -101.31 51.44 -33.42
C SER A 4 -100.50 50.14 -33.34
N LYS A 5 -100.26 49.45 -34.48
CA LYS A 5 -99.49 48.20 -34.51
C LYS A 5 -98.02 48.42 -34.32
N ILE A 6 -97.45 49.57 -34.69
CA ILE A 6 -96.06 49.94 -34.55
C ILE A 6 -95.74 50.24 -33.08
N VAL A 7 -96.69 50.91 -32.39
CA VAL A 7 -96.47 51.21 -30.93
C VAL A 7 -96.52 49.96 -30.08
N ILE A 8 -97.40 48.98 -30.39
CA ILE A 8 -97.48 47.71 -29.70
C ILE A 8 -96.22 46.87 -29.95
N ALA A 9 -95.72 46.88 -31.17
CA ALA A 9 -94.47 46.18 -31.51
C ALA A 9 -93.25 46.78 -30.79
N ALA A 10 -93.24 48.14 -30.65
CA ALA A 10 -92.13 48.79 -29.90
C ALA A 10 -92.20 48.53 -28.39
N VAL A 11 -93.39 48.47 -27.80
CA VAL A 11 -93.58 48.15 -26.37
C VAL A 11 -93.23 46.69 -26.10
N VAL A 12 -93.56 45.76 -26.97
CA VAL A 12 -93.20 44.35 -26.84
C VAL A 12 -91.71 44.15 -27.00
N ALA A 13 -91.06 44.90 -27.94
CA ALA A 13 -89.61 44.83 -28.11
C ALA A 13 -88.86 45.38 -26.87
N VAL A 14 -89.34 46.48 -26.28
CA VAL A 14 -88.78 47.07 -25.06
C VAL A 14 -88.96 46.12 -23.81
N ALA A 15 -90.15 45.49 -23.73
CA ALA A 15 -90.44 44.51 -22.67
C ALA A 15 -89.60 43.26 -22.84
N ALA A 16 -89.35 42.80 -24.07
CA ALA A 16 -88.46 41.66 -24.32
C ALA A 16 -87.01 41.96 -23.99
N VAL A 17 -86.53 43.19 -24.26
CA VAL A 17 -85.17 43.63 -23.89
C VAL A 17 -84.97 43.79 -22.39
N MET A 18 -86.03 44.10 -21.60
CA MET A 18 -85.95 44.18 -20.13
C MET A 18 -86.10 42.84 -19.40
N ILE A 19 -86.78 41.88 -20.04
CA ILE A 19 -87.05 40.59 -19.35
C ILE A 19 -85.97 39.54 -19.64
N VAL A 20 -85.35 39.61 -20.85
CA VAL A 20 -84.30 38.60 -21.25
C VAL A 20 -83.07 38.62 -20.36
N PRO A 21 -82.52 39.75 -19.89
CA PRO A 21 -81.35 39.69 -19.01
C PRO A 21 -81.62 39.16 -17.60
N ARG A 22 -82.91 39.05 -17.22
CA ARG A 22 -83.23 38.59 -15.82
C ARG A 22 -83.34 37.06 -15.71
N PHE A 23 -83.40 36.37 -16.87
CA PHE A 23 -83.38 34.89 -16.93
C PHE A 23 -82.03 34.32 -17.30
N LEU A 24 -81.06 35.14 -17.71
CA LEU A 24 -79.71 34.75 -17.93
C LEU A 24 -78.83 35.21 -16.75
N LYS A 25 -79.15 34.77 -15.51
CA LYS A 25 -78.15 34.75 -14.47
C LYS A 25 -77.18 33.61 -14.78
N PRO A 26 -75.84 33.85 -14.88
CA PRO A 26 -74.91 32.77 -14.97
C PRO A 26 -75.09 31.95 -13.69
N LYS A 27 -75.27 30.65 -13.84
CA LYS A 27 -75.22 29.68 -12.78
C LYS A 27 -73.81 29.87 -12.12
N GLU A 28 -73.82 30.34 -10.88
CA GLU A 28 -72.58 30.32 -10.10
C GLU A 28 -72.07 28.87 -10.14
N GLU A 29 -71.00 28.65 -10.87
CA GLU A 29 -70.23 27.45 -10.64
C GLU A 29 -69.77 27.48 -9.18
N VAL A 30 -70.36 26.62 -8.41
CA VAL A 30 -69.86 26.31 -7.10
C VAL A 30 -68.48 25.80 -7.35
N ASN A 31 -67.49 26.68 -7.12
CA ASN A 31 -66.08 26.30 -7.13
C ASN A 31 -65.93 25.29 -6.00
N SER A 32 -66.15 24.03 -6.35
CA SER A 32 -65.82 22.91 -5.45
C SER A 32 -64.33 23.03 -5.23
N ALA A 33 -63.96 23.66 -4.09
CA ALA A 33 -62.59 23.69 -3.64
C ALA A 33 -62.08 22.24 -3.76
N ALA A 34 -61.15 22.03 -4.70
CA ALA A 34 -60.53 20.73 -4.81
C ALA A 34 -59.94 20.36 -3.47
N VAL A 35 -60.57 19.42 -2.83
CA VAL A 35 -60.02 18.85 -1.58
C VAL A 35 -58.63 18.32 -1.92
N PRO A 36 -57.56 18.82 -1.28
CA PRO A 36 -56.24 18.33 -1.62
C PRO A 36 -56.23 16.82 -1.33
N VAL A 37 -55.98 16.05 -2.38
CA VAL A 37 -55.78 14.62 -2.27
C VAL A 37 -54.41 14.43 -1.61
N VAL A 38 -54.42 14.08 -0.33
CA VAL A 38 -53.20 13.72 0.35
C VAL A 38 -52.89 12.26 0.01
N SER A 39 -51.78 12.06 -0.69
CA SER A 39 -51.26 10.73 -0.90
C SER A 39 -50.59 10.28 0.39
N VAL A 40 -51.12 9.25 1.00
CA VAL A 40 -50.50 8.58 2.15
C VAL A 40 -49.77 7.34 1.64
N ALA A 41 -48.48 7.25 1.97
CA ALA A 41 -47.71 6.02 1.78
C ALA A 41 -47.58 5.32 3.14
N ASN A 42 -47.61 4.02 3.14
CA ASN A 42 -47.29 3.26 4.35
C ASN A 42 -45.79 3.40 4.64
N PRO A 43 -45.41 3.56 5.91
CA PRO A 43 -44.00 3.58 6.28
C PRO A 43 -43.40 2.22 5.97
N GLU A 44 -42.32 2.24 5.19
CA GLU A 44 -41.47 1.08 4.94
C GLU A 44 -40.30 1.13 5.90
N ILE A 45 -39.98 -0.03 6.52
CA ILE A 45 -38.78 -0.17 7.34
C ILE A 45 -37.64 -0.43 6.37
N GLY A 46 -36.73 0.55 6.26
CA GLY A 46 -35.50 0.44 5.45
C GLY A 46 -34.27 0.63 6.35
N THR A 47 -33.16 0.07 5.95
CA THR A 47 -31.85 0.33 6.55
C THR A 47 -31.32 1.64 6.00
N ILE A 48 -30.93 2.56 6.86
CA ILE A 48 -30.21 3.79 6.47
C ILE A 48 -28.73 3.49 6.63
N GLU A 49 -28.01 3.42 5.51
CA GLU A 49 -26.56 3.35 5.52
C GLU A 49 -26.00 4.78 5.62
N ILE A 50 -25.16 5.00 6.61
CA ILE A 50 -24.51 6.30 6.79
C ILE A 50 -23.11 6.17 6.17
N TYR A 51 -22.87 6.96 5.13
CA TYR A 51 -21.56 7.04 4.51
C TYR A 51 -20.76 8.19 5.12
N THR A 52 -19.52 7.89 5.48
CA THR A 52 -18.56 8.89 5.93
C THR A 52 -17.51 9.09 4.84
N ASP A 53 -17.43 10.33 4.33
CA ASP A 53 -16.44 10.72 3.34
C ASP A 53 -15.10 11.01 4.00
N LEU A 54 -14.06 10.36 3.52
CA LEU A 54 -12.69 10.44 4.01
C LEU A 54 -11.74 10.76 2.85
N SER A 55 -10.55 11.21 3.18
CA SER A 55 -9.48 11.37 2.21
C SER A 55 -8.32 10.44 2.55
N GLY A 56 -7.79 9.77 1.54
CA GLY A 56 -6.63 8.90 1.67
C GLY A 56 -5.59 9.15 0.60
N SER A 57 -4.42 8.53 0.79
CA SER A 57 -3.33 8.50 -0.18
C SER A 57 -3.10 7.09 -0.69
N ILE A 58 -2.79 6.97 -1.98
CA ILE A 58 -2.42 5.69 -2.57
C ILE A 58 -0.95 5.45 -2.29
N GLU A 59 -0.65 4.30 -1.70
CA GLU A 59 0.68 3.84 -1.39
C GLU A 59 0.92 2.46 -2.04
N PRO A 60 2.17 2.09 -2.36
CA PRO A 60 2.48 0.72 -2.70
C PRO A 60 2.21 -0.16 -1.47
N SER A 61 1.81 -1.40 -1.70
CA SER A 61 1.57 -2.33 -0.59
C SER A 61 2.88 -2.74 0.10
N GLU A 62 3.97 -2.74 -0.67
CA GLU A 62 5.32 -3.00 -0.18
C GLU A 62 6.27 -1.86 -0.55
N MET A 63 7.09 -1.44 0.38
CA MET A 63 8.15 -0.46 0.18
C MET A 63 9.39 -0.88 0.96
N ALA A 64 10.52 -0.91 0.31
CA ALA A 64 11.80 -1.23 0.92
C ALA A 64 12.74 -0.03 0.86
N SER A 65 13.16 0.44 2.03
CA SER A 65 14.28 1.39 2.15
C SER A 65 15.57 0.60 2.31
N ILE A 66 16.47 0.73 1.34
CA ILE A 66 17.73 -0.01 1.29
C ILE A 66 18.79 0.76 2.07
N ILE A 67 19.32 0.11 3.10
CA ILE A 67 20.37 0.64 3.97
C ILE A 67 21.56 -0.30 3.91
N PRO A 68 22.82 0.19 3.86
CA PRO A 68 23.99 -0.68 3.86
C PRO A 68 24.14 -1.40 5.20
N LYS A 69 24.59 -2.65 5.17
CA LYS A 69 24.89 -3.44 6.39
C LYS A 69 26.24 -3.10 7.00
N ALA A 70 27.12 -2.43 6.24
CA ALA A 70 28.45 -1.97 6.68
C ALA A 70 28.76 -0.58 6.13
N ALA A 71 29.64 0.15 6.79
CA ALA A 71 30.13 1.44 6.29
C ALA A 71 31.22 1.22 5.24
N GLY A 72 31.25 2.10 4.22
CA GLY A 72 32.24 2.07 3.15
C GLY A 72 32.04 3.16 2.11
N GLU A 73 32.87 3.13 1.08
CA GLU A 73 32.77 4.03 -0.07
C GLU A 73 31.96 3.34 -1.18
N VAL A 74 31.00 4.05 -1.78
CA VAL A 74 30.24 3.56 -2.96
C VAL A 74 31.14 3.57 -4.18
N THR A 75 31.45 2.41 -4.72
CA THR A 75 32.32 2.28 -5.90
C THR A 75 31.55 2.23 -7.20
N GLU A 76 30.38 1.61 -7.21
CA GLU A 76 29.54 1.44 -8.40
C GLU A 76 28.06 1.50 -8.02
N ILE A 77 27.27 2.08 -8.93
CA ILE A 77 25.80 2.14 -8.82
C ILE A 77 25.24 1.57 -10.13
N TYR A 78 24.40 0.54 -10.03
CA TYR A 78 23.86 -0.20 -11.17
C TYR A 78 22.46 0.23 -11.57
N VAL A 79 21.76 1.04 -10.74
CA VAL A 79 20.37 1.44 -10.92
C VAL A 79 20.19 2.95 -10.80
N LYS A 80 19.10 3.44 -11.40
CA LYS A 80 18.69 4.86 -11.34
C LYS A 80 17.24 4.94 -10.90
N ALA A 81 16.84 6.11 -10.41
CA ALA A 81 15.43 6.38 -10.13
C ALA A 81 14.59 6.18 -11.40
N GLY A 82 13.52 5.41 -11.25
CA GLY A 82 12.63 5.00 -12.34
C GLY A 82 12.88 3.61 -12.92
N ASP A 83 14.02 2.98 -12.64
CA ASP A 83 14.33 1.62 -13.12
C ASP A 83 13.46 0.58 -12.41
N VAL A 84 13.17 -0.51 -13.12
CA VAL A 84 12.50 -1.69 -12.56
C VAL A 84 13.57 -2.72 -12.20
N VAL A 85 13.50 -3.24 -10.98
CA VAL A 85 14.46 -4.23 -10.46
C VAL A 85 13.75 -5.50 -10.02
N THR A 86 14.45 -6.63 -10.11
CA THR A 86 14.00 -7.91 -9.58
C THR A 86 14.60 -8.17 -8.20
N GLU A 87 13.95 -9.02 -7.40
CA GLU A 87 14.51 -9.48 -6.13
C GLU A 87 15.92 -10.10 -6.32
N GLY A 88 16.87 -9.72 -5.46
CA GLY A 88 18.26 -10.12 -5.53
C GLY A 88 19.12 -9.36 -6.55
N GLN A 89 18.55 -8.46 -7.35
CA GLN A 89 19.32 -7.68 -8.33
C GLN A 89 20.29 -6.72 -7.63
N PRO A 90 21.56 -6.63 -8.07
CA PRO A 90 22.52 -5.67 -7.52
C PRO A 90 22.07 -4.22 -7.73
N ILE A 91 22.14 -3.43 -6.67
CA ILE A 91 21.82 -1.99 -6.63
C ILE A 91 23.09 -1.16 -6.70
N CYS A 92 24.04 -1.45 -5.80
CA CYS A 92 25.33 -0.79 -5.77
C CYS A 92 26.39 -1.70 -5.12
N HIS A 93 27.66 -1.33 -5.32
CA HIS A 93 28.80 -1.96 -4.66
C HIS A 93 29.48 -0.96 -3.73
N ILE A 94 29.85 -1.43 -2.51
CA ILE A 94 30.50 -0.63 -1.46
C ILE A 94 31.83 -1.28 -1.12
N ASP A 95 32.92 -0.50 -1.19
CA ASP A 95 34.21 -0.93 -0.66
C ASP A 95 34.25 -0.72 0.85
N THR A 96 34.13 -1.79 1.60
CA THR A 96 34.19 -1.77 3.07
C THR A 96 35.60 -1.91 3.63
N LYS A 97 36.61 -2.17 2.77
CA LYS A 97 38.00 -2.53 3.14
C LYS A 97 38.15 -3.74 4.09
N MET A 98 37.01 -4.26 4.54
CA MET A 98 36.95 -5.44 5.43
C MET A 98 36.98 -6.76 4.65
N VAL A 99 36.57 -6.74 3.37
CA VAL A 99 36.59 -7.92 2.48
C VAL A 99 37.99 -8.47 2.36
N ASP A 100 38.98 -7.63 2.08
CA ASP A 100 40.39 -8.05 1.93
C ASP A 100 40.95 -8.59 3.26
N THR A 101 40.63 -7.96 4.37
CA THR A 101 41.04 -8.41 5.70
C THR A 101 40.46 -9.79 6.04
N ALA A 102 39.18 -9.99 5.80
CA ALA A 102 38.49 -11.26 6.02
C ALA A 102 39.02 -12.35 5.09
N LYS A 103 39.29 -12.01 3.82
CA LYS A 103 39.93 -12.92 2.84
C LYS A 103 41.29 -13.40 3.32
N ASN A 104 42.17 -12.49 3.73
CA ASN A 104 43.49 -12.84 4.25
C ASN A 104 43.42 -13.76 5.51
N SER A 105 42.43 -13.55 6.37
CA SER A 105 42.17 -14.40 7.50
C SER A 105 41.73 -15.80 7.10
N MET A 106 40.81 -15.89 6.11
CA MET A 106 40.33 -17.16 5.55
C MET A 106 41.47 -17.92 4.86
N ASP A 107 42.27 -17.23 4.04
CA ASP A 107 43.41 -17.83 3.31
C ASP A 107 44.45 -18.36 4.32
N THR A 108 44.73 -17.64 5.40
CA THR A 108 45.61 -18.10 6.48
C THR A 108 45.06 -19.35 7.18
N ALA A 109 43.76 -19.36 7.48
CA ALA A 109 43.12 -20.53 8.08
C ALA A 109 43.13 -21.75 7.15
N ALA A 110 42.96 -21.51 5.83
CA ALA A 110 43.02 -22.55 4.82
C ALA A 110 44.39 -23.24 4.75
N VAL A 111 45.50 -22.46 4.83
CA VAL A 111 46.87 -23.01 4.91
C VAL A 111 47.06 -23.82 6.18
N ASN A 112 46.56 -23.36 7.35
CA ASN A 112 46.66 -24.10 8.59
C ASN A 112 45.86 -25.41 8.54
N LEU A 113 44.69 -25.42 7.95
CA LEU A 113 43.89 -26.62 7.72
C LEU A 113 44.62 -27.64 6.82
N ASP A 114 45.18 -27.16 5.71
CA ASP A 114 45.94 -28.03 4.83
C ASP A 114 47.15 -28.69 5.54
N ASN A 115 47.89 -27.91 6.33
CA ASN A 115 48.99 -28.43 7.13
C ASN A 115 48.53 -29.47 8.18
N ALA A 116 47.46 -29.21 8.88
CA ALA A 116 46.89 -30.13 9.85
C ALA A 116 46.36 -31.41 9.23
N ASN A 117 45.74 -31.34 8.03
CA ASN A 117 45.27 -32.50 7.28
C ASN A 117 46.44 -33.36 6.76
N ARG A 118 47.51 -32.74 6.31
CA ARG A 118 48.75 -33.49 5.91
C ARG A 118 49.39 -34.18 7.08
N GLU A 119 49.37 -33.56 8.28
CA GLU A 119 49.91 -34.18 9.51
C GLU A 119 49.02 -35.34 9.97
N LEU A 120 47.70 -35.17 9.95
CA LEU A 120 46.75 -36.24 10.25
C LEU A 120 46.94 -37.43 9.30
N GLU A 121 47.08 -37.19 8.00
CA GLU A 121 47.31 -38.25 7.04
C GLU A 121 48.63 -39.01 7.29
N ARG A 122 49.74 -38.31 7.59
CA ARG A 122 50.98 -38.93 7.98
C ARG A 122 50.81 -39.75 9.28
N SER A 123 50.15 -39.20 10.27
CA SER A 123 49.86 -39.85 11.55
C SER A 123 49.00 -41.11 11.38
N ARG A 124 48.02 -41.08 10.44
CA ARG A 124 47.21 -42.23 10.09
C ARG A 124 48.05 -43.41 9.57
N VAL A 125 48.92 -43.14 8.59
CA VAL A 125 49.80 -44.14 7.98
C VAL A 125 50.71 -44.75 9.06
N LEU A 126 51.29 -43.95 9.95
CA LEU A 126 52.16 -44.42 11.03
C LEU A 126 51.39 -45.20 12.09
N PHE A 127 50.17 -44.83 12.41
CA PHE A 127 49.32 -45.53 13.37
C PHE A 127 48.91 -46.90 12.82
N GLU A 128 48.45 -46.96 11.52
CA GLU A 128 48.10 -48.21 10.86
C GLU A 128 49.29 -49.19 10.77
N SER A 129 50.50 -48.69 10.66
CA SER A 129 51.71 -49.49 10.67
C SER A 129 52.23 -49.86 12.08
N GLY A 130 51.53 -49.44 13.17
CA GLY A 130 51.89 -49.68 14.54
C GLY A 130 53.07 -48.86 15.10
N ASN A 131 53.50 -47.82 14.36
CA ASN A 131 54.64 -46.96 14.71
C ASN A 131 54.19 -45.63 15.40
N LEU A 132 52.92 -45.44 15.68
CA LEU A 132 52.37 -44.27 16.42
C LEU A 132 51.44 -44.73 17.51
N SER A 133 51.45 -44.08 18.69
CA SER A 133 50.49 -44.33 19.75
C SER A 133 49.09 -43.81 19.39
N GLN A 134 48.05 -44.46 19.92
CA GLN A 134 46.68 -44.01 19.76
C GLN A 134 46.48 -42.56 20.20
N GLN A 135 47.04 -42.17 21.34
CA GLN A 135 46.99 -40.79 21.87
C GLN A 135 47.52 -39.75 20.85
N ALA A 136 48.67 -40.07 20.20
CA ALA A 136 49.28 -39.16 19.22
C ALA A 136 48.41 -39.05 17.95
N TYR A 137 47.77 -40.13 17.50
CA TYR A 137 46.84 -40.12 16.38
C TYR A 137 45.59 -39.29 16.70
N GLU A 138 44.97 -39.52 17.89
CA GLU A 138 43.80 -38.74 18.33
C GLU A 138 44.14 -37.24 18.49
N GLN A 139 45.35 -36.90 18.89
CA GLN A 139 45.84 -35.52 18.97
C GLN A 139 45.90 -34.87 17.56
N ALA A 140 46.44 -35.62 16.57
CA ALA A 140 46.50 -35.13 15.20
C ALA A 140 45.08 -34.94 14.59
N GLN A 141 44.16 -35.87 14.91
CA GLN A 141 42.77 -35.79 14.49
C GLN A 141 42.07 -34.55 15.12
N SER A 142 42.24 -34.33 16.42
CA SER A 142 41.68 -33.17 17.10
C SER A 142 42.25 -31.86 16.58
N SER A 143 43.56 -31.85 16.23
CA SER A 143 44.22 -30.66 15.63
C SER A 143 43.68 -30.34 14.22
N ALA A 144 43.43 -31.36 13.40
CA ALA A 144 42.83 -31.17 12.08
C ALA A 144 41.39 -30.68 12.15
N GLU A 145 40.59 -31.22 13.09
CA GLU A 145 39.23 -30.77 13.34
C GLU A 145 39.17 -29.31 13.82
N LEU A 146 40.07 -28.93 14.75
CA LEU A 146 40.19 -27.55 15.23
C LEU A 146 40.54 -26.60 14.07
N ALA A 147 41.52 -26.97 13.23
CA ALA A 147 41.89 -26.16 12.06
C ALA A 147 40.75 -26.02 11.05
N ARG A 148 39.93 -27.06 10.87
CA ARG A 148 38.73 -27.02 10.04
C ARG A 148 37.71 -26.04 10.58
N LEU A 149 37.39 -26.11 11.88
CA LEU A 149 36.45 -25.17 12.50
C LEU A 149 36.93 -23.72 12.41
N GLN A 150 38.23 -23.47 12.50
CA GLN A 150 38.82 -22.15 12.30
C GLN A 150 38.67 -21.67 10.87
N TYR A 151 38.90 -22.52 9.87
CA TYR A 151 38.67 -22.19 8.47
C TYR A 151 37.20 -21.90 8.19
N ASP A 152 36.28 -22.76 8.64
CA ASP A 152 34.84 -22.59 8.45
C ASP A 152 34.36 -21.26 9.06
N SER A 153 34.84 -20.90 10.25
CA SER A 153 34.55 -19.62 10.88
C SER A 153 35.09 -18.43 10.09
N ALA A 154 36.32 -18.50 9.59
CA ALA A 154 36.94 -17.43 8.81
C ALA A 154 36.25 -17.29 7.43
N LYS A 155 35.82 -18.41 6.83
CA LYS A 155 35.06 -18.43 5.59
C LYS A 155 33.70 -17.73 5.74
N ILE A 156 32.94 -18.04 6.81
CA ILE A 156 31.67 -17.37 7.10
C ILE A 156 31.89 -15.86 7.27
N ALA A 157 32.95 -15.45 7.96
CA ALA A 157 33.26 -14.04 8.13
C ALA A 157 33.56 -13.35 6.78
N TYR A 158 34.29 -14.02 5.89
CA TYR A 158 34.57 -13.52 4.54
C TYR A 158 33.30 -13.43 3.71
N ASP A 159 32.48 -14.49 3.66
CA ASP A 159 31.23 -14.53 2.91
C ASP A 159 30.26 -13.40 3.35
N ASN A 160 30.17 -13.14 4.65
CA ASN A 160 29.39 -12.03 5.21
C ASN A 160 29.92 -10.67 4.73
N GLN A 161 31.25 -10.46 4.70
CA GLN A 161 31.81 -9.18 4.21
C GLN A 161 31.56 -8.98 2.73
N VAL A 162 31.63 -10.04 1.91
CA VAL A 162 31.26 -9.99 0.49
C VAL A 162 29.79 -9.65 0.32
N GLU A 163 28.89 -10.27 1.10
CA GLU A 163 27.46 -9.93 1.08
C GLU A 163 27.23 -8.47 1.47
N TYR A 164 27.93 -7.96 2.50
CA TYR A 164 27.77 -6.57 2.95
C TYR A 164 28.33 -5.54 1.95
N SER A 165 29.27 -5.93 1.09
CA SER A 165 29.81 -5.07 0.05
C SER A 165 28.91 -4.98 -1.19
N SER A 166 28.04 -5.95 -1.42
CA SER A 166 27.12 -5.98 -2.56
C SER A 166 25.68 -5.75 -2.07
N ILE A 167 25.18 -4.57 -2.29
CA ILE A 167 23.81 -4.21 -1.91
C ILE A 167 22.84 -4.67 -2.99
N THR A 168 21.86 -5.49 -2.63
CA THR A 168 20.87 -6.06 -3.55
C THR A 168 19.46 -5.63 -3.19
N ALA A 169 18.55 -5.69 -4.16
CA ALA A 169 17.13 -5.41 -3.97
C ALA A 169 16.46 -6.53 -3.15
N PRO A 170 15.82 -6.25 -2.00
CA PRO A 170 15.12 -7.25 -1.20
C PRO A 170 13.75 -7.62 -1.77
N ILE A 171 13.19 -6.80 -2.64
CA ILE A 171 11.91 -7.00 -3.32
C ILE A 171 12.03 -6.63 -4.80
N ALA A 172 11.20 -7.24 -5.63
CA ALA A 172 11.00 -6.78 -7.00
C ALA A 172 10.14 -5.51 -7.00
N GLY A 173 10.48 -4.52 -7.84
CA GLY A 173 9.73 -3.29 -7.89
C GLY A 173 10.42 -2.18 -8.66
N LYS A 174 9.89 -0.98 -8.50
CA LYS A 174 10.42 0.23 -9.13
C LYS A 174 11.25 1.04 -8.14
N VAL A 175 12.43 1.47 -8.57
CA VAL A 175 13.28 2.38 -7.80
C VAL A 175 12.66 3.77 -7.78
N GLU A 176 12.21 4.22 -6.63
CA GLU A 176 11.59 5.54 -6.46
C GLU A 176 12.65 6.65 -6.37
N SER A 177 13.72 6.39 -5.62
CA SER A 177 14.82 7.33 -5.44
C SER A 177 16.14 6.60 -5.19
N VAL A 178 17.22 7.22 -5.64
CA VAL A 178 18.60 6.87 -5.26
C VAL A 178 19.19 8.09 -4.57
N SER A 179 19.68 7.92 -3.35
CA SER A 179 20.12 9.01 -2.46
C SER A 179 21.64 9.10 -2.31
N VAL A 180 22.40 8.34 -3.10
CA VAL A 180 23.86 8.27 -3.04
C VAL A 180 24.47 8.40 -4.42
N GLU A 181 25.73 8.87 -4.47
CA GLU A 181 26.54 8.96 -5.69
C GLU A 181 27.80 8.10 -5.55
N VAL A 182 28.43 7.81 -6.69
CA VAL A 182 29.74 7.10 -6.72
C VAL A 182 30.76 7.96 -5.98
N HIS A 183 31.58 7.35 -5.14
CA HIS A 183 32.55 7.94 -4.20
C HIS A 183 31.95 8.53 -2.90
N ASP A 184 30.63 8.41 -2.67
CA ASP A 184 30.08 8.77 -1.38
C ASP A 184 30.50 7.78 -0.30
N ASN A 185 30.75 8.28 0.90
CA ASN A 185 30.93 7.45 2.09
C ASN A 185 29.57 7.21 2.76
N VAL A 186 29.17 5.96 2.84
CA VAL A 186 27.91 5.55 3.45
C VAL A 186 28.10 4.79 4.75
N SER A 187 27.09 4.86 5.59
CA SER A 187 27.03 4.16 6.89
C SER A 187 25.70 3.42 7.03
N THR A 188 25.56 2.61 8.07
CA THR A 188 24.36 1.84 8.39
C THR A 188 23.12 2.71 8.72
N GLN A 189 23.20 4.03 8.62
CA GLN A 189 22.10 4.96 8.83
C GLN A 189 21.66 5.67 7.54
N ASN A 190 22.45 5.56 6.47
CA ASN A 190 22.15 6.20 5.21
C ASN A 190 21.20 5.34 4.36
N ILE A 191 20.12 5.91 3.87
CA ILE A 191 19.28 5.25 2.86
C ILE A 191 19.98 5.39 1.50
N ILE A 192 20.27 4.26 0.85
CA ILE A 192 20.88 4.21 -0.49
C ILE A 192 19.81 4.46 -1.55
N CYS A 193 18.73 3.69 -1.49
CA CYS A 193 17.60 3.86 -2.38
C CYS A 193 16.30 3.38 -1.74
N VAL A 194 15.19 3.75 -2.34
CA VAL A 194 13.85 3.31 -1.96
C VAL A 194 13.25 2.58 -3.16
N ILE A 195 12.76 1.36 -2.91
CA ILE A 195 12.08 0.53 -3.91
C ILE A 195 10.63 0.38 -3.51
N SER A 196 9.71 0.66 -4.42
CA SER A 196 8.29 0.36 -4.26
C SER A 196 7.93 -0.91 -5.04
N GLY A 197 7.27 -1.86 -4.40
CA GLY A 197 6.84 -3.10 -5.01
C GLY A 197 5.89 -2.86 -6.19
N GLU A 198 6.12 -3.58 -7.30
CA GLU A 198 5.19 -3.63 -8.42
C GLU A 198 4.06 -4.60 -8.08
N GLY A 199 2.85 -4.11 -7.91
CA GLY A 199 1.72 -5.00 -7.71
C GLY A 199 0.59 -4.34 -6.95
N ALA A 200 0.24 -4.93 -5.83
CA ALA A 200 -0.86 -4.46 -5.01
C ALA A 200 -0.58 -3.04 -4.50
N LYS A 201 -1.55 -2.17 -4.65
CA LYS A 201 -1.56 -0.84 -4.03
C LYS A 201 -2.54 -0.85 -2.86
N GLN A 202 -2.29 0.01 -1.93
CA GLN A 202 -3.17 0.22 -0.78
C GLN A 202 -3.50 1.70 -0.68
N VAL A 203 -4.64 1.98 -0.09
CA VAL A 203 -5.00 3.34 0.32
C VAL A 203 -4.79 3.44 1.81
N ASN A 204 -4.02 4.43 2.22
CA ASN A 204 -3.84 4.80 3.61
C ASN A 204 -4.73 6.00 3.92
N PHE A 205 -5.58 5.90 4.93
CA PHE A 205 -6.48 6.95 5.36
C PHE A 205 -6.60 6.99 6.88
N ALA A 206 -6.89 8.16 7.40
CA ALA A 206 -7.00 8.39 8.82
C ALA A 206 -8.46 8.62 9.22
N VAL A 207 -8.88 7.99 10.33
CA VAL A 207 -10.23 8.05 10.83
C VAL A 207 -10.26 8.46 12.31
N THR A 208 -11.39 9.02 12.73
CA THR A 208 -11.62 9.33 14.14
C THR A 208 -11.98 8.08 14.94
N GLU A 209 -11.84 8.13 16.27
CA GLU A 209 -12.21 7.04 17.19
C GLU A 209 -13.65 6.56 16.97
N ARG A 210 -14.56 7.48 16.66
CA ARG A 210 -15.96 7.14 16.40
C ARG A 210 -16.13 6.25 15.17
N VAL A 211 -15.37 6.51 14.11
CA VAL A 211 -15.47 5.77 12.85
C VAL A 211 -14.73 4.44 12.93
N VAL A 212 -13.54 4.42 13.57
CA VAL A 212 -12.73 3.19 13.68
C VAL A 212 -13.46 2.08 14.44
N GLY A 213 -14.32 2.44 15.39
CA GLY A 213 -15.11 1.45 16.16
C GLY A 213 -16.10 0.63 15.32
N GLY A 214 -16.46 1.11 14.13
CA GLY A 214 -17.33 0.43 13.17
C GLY A 214 -16.59 -0.29 12.04
N LEU A 215 -15.26 -0.13 11.94
CA LEU A 215 -14.46 -0.69 10.85
C LEU A 215 -13.79 -1.98 11.25
N HIS A 216 -13.89 -2.99 10.39
CA HIS A 216 -13.26 -4.29 10.59
C HIS A 216 -12.39 -4.66 9.40
N VAL A 217 -11.37 -5.47 9.65
CA VAL A 217 -10.57 -6.08 8.58
C VAL A 217 -11.49 -6.99 7.76
N GLY A 218 -11.48 -6.77 6.45
CA GLY A 218 -12.35 -7.47 5.50
C GLY A 218 -13.53 -6.63 5.01
N ASP A 219 -13.82 -5.47 5.63
CA ASP A 219 -14.87 -4.58 5.15
C ASP A 219 -14.50 -3.97 3.79
N THR A 220 -15.51 -3.79 2.95
CA THR A 220 -15.36 -3.15 1.64
C THR A 220 -15.45 -1.64 1.78
N VAL A 221 -14.58 -0.93 1.08
CA VAL A 221 -14.58 0.53 0.99
C VAL A 221 -14.64 0.97 -0.47
N GLU A 222 -15.42 2.00 -0.75
CA GLU A 222 -15.46 2.63 -2.07
C GLU A 222 -14.43 3.76 -2.13
N ILE A 223 -13.65 3.77 -3.21
CA ILE A 223 -12.55 4.70 -3.42
C ILE A 223 -12.80 5.44 -4.72
N ASP A 224 -13.11 6.71 -4.63
CA ASP A 224 -13.33 7.59 -5.81
C ASP A 224 -12.04 8.31 -6.18
N LYS A 225 -11.64 8.14 -7.44
CA LYS A 225 -10.58 8.92 -8.08
C LYS A 225 -11.12 9.58 -9.35
N ASN A 226 -11.37 10.89 -9.27
CA ASN A 226 -11.84 11.71 -10.39
C ASN A 226 -13.14 11.18 -11.04
N GLY A 227 -14.08 10.64 -10.25
CA GLY A 227 -15.34 10.08 -10.74
C GLY A 227 -15.27 8.62 -11.17
N THR A 228 -14.12 7.96 -11.03
CA THR A 228 -13.99 6.51 -11.19
C THR A 228 -13.95 5.86 -9.81
N VAL A 229 -14.88 4.95 -9.57
CA VAL A 229 -14.98 4.22 -8.29
C VAL A 229 -14.21 2.91 -8.40
N TYR A 230 -13.38 2.67 -7.40
CA TYR A 230 -12.62 1.43 -7.21
C TYR A 230 -13.08 0.78 -5.90
N GLU A 231 -13.09 -0.53 -5.87
CA GLU A 231 -13.35 -1.28 -4.63
C GLU A 231 -12.03 -1.59 -3.92
N GLY A 232 -12.02 -1.37 -2.62
CA GLY A 232 -10.93 -1.76 -1.73
C GLY A 232 -11.45 -2.60 -0.57
N THR A 233 -10.57 -3.40 0.00
CA THR A 233 -10.86 -4.20 1.20
C THR A 233 -9.95 -3.73 2.34
N ILE A 234 -10.51 -3.44 3.50
CA ILE A 234 -9.74 -3.06 4.68
C ILE A 234 -8.81 -4.20 5.07
N SER A 235 -7.51 -3.94 4.99
CA SER A 235 -6.45 -4.91 5.33
C SER A 235 -5.89 -4.71 6.73
N VAL A 236 -5.84 -3.46 7.20
CA VAL A 236 -5.31 -3.11 8.53
C VAL A 236 -6.15 -2.01 9.15
N VAL A 237 -6.54 -2.20 10.40
CA VAL A 237 -7.12 -1.17 11.26
C VAL A 237 -6.17 -0.96 12.43
N SER A 238 -5.57 0.23 12.54
CA SER A 238 -4.67 0.53 13.65
C SER A 238 -5.47 0.58 14.97
N THR A 239 -4.93 -0.05 16.00
CA THR A 239 -5.45 0.04 17.37
C THR A 239 -4.79 1.17 18.17
N LYS A 240 -3.71 1.76 17.63
CA LYS A 240 -3.00 2.89 18.24
C LYS A 240 -3.37 4.18 17.51
N ILE A 241 -3.66 5.21 18.30
CA ILE A 241 -3.82 6.57 17.79
C ILE A 241 -2.45 7.10 17.36
N ASP A 242 -2.41 7.83 16.28
CA ASP A 242 -1.24 8.57 15.84
C ASP A 242 -1.10 9.83 16.70
N ASP A 243 0.04 9.95 17.39
CA ASP A 243 0.26 11.00 18.40
C ASP A 243 0.31 12.42 17.79
N ASP A 244 0.63 12.53 16.50
CA ASP A 244 0.74 13.82 15.79
C ASP A 244 -0.63 14.29 15.26
N THR A 245 -1.44 13.36 14.74
CA THR A 245 -2.71 13.68 14.09
C THR A 245 -3.92 13.50 14.99
N GLY A 246 -3.80 12.69 16.04
CA GLY A 246 -4.93 12.31 16.90
C GLY A 246 -5.95 11.39 16.21
N LEU A 247 -5.56 10.72 15.13
CA LEU A 247 -6.42 9.85 14.33
C LEU A 247 -5.89 8.41 14.30
N PHE A 248 -6.74 7.48 13.89
CA PHE A 248 -6.37 6.08 13.67
C PHE A 248 -6.08 5.86 12.19
N ASN A 249 -4.95 5.24 11.89
CA ASN A 249 -4.58 4.88 10.52
C ASN A 249 -5.24 3.57 10.10
N VAL A 250 -5.86 3.59 8.94
CA VAL A 250 -6.52 2.43 8.32
C VAL A 250 -5.94 2.24 6.92
N LYS A 251 -5.69 0.98 6.55
CA LYS A 251 -5.23 0.64 5.21
C LYS A 251 -6.22 -0.27 4.53
N ALA A 252 -6.54 0.05 3.27
CA ALA A 252 -7.36 -0.79 2.42
C ALA A 252 -6.55 -1.22 1.18
N SER A 253 -6.54 -2.51 0.88
CA SER A 253 -5.93 -3.06 -0.32
C SER A 253 -6.86 -2.85 -1.52
N LEU A 254 -6.28 -2.47 -2.65
CA LEU A 254 -6.98 -2.24 -3.92
C LEU A 254 -6.87 -3.48 -4.81
N THR A 255 -8.00 -3.94 -5.34
CA THR A 255 -8.05 -5.11 -6.23
C THR A 255 -7.59 -4.78 -7.65
N GLU A 256 -7.88 -3.57 -8.15
CA GLU A 256 -7.55 -3.09 -9.50
C GLU A 256 -6.85 -1.73 -9.46
N ALA A 257 -5.58 -1.72 -9.10
CA ALA A 257 -4.86 -0.46 -8.82
C ALA A 257 -3.82 -0.05 -9.87
N GLN A 258 -3.66 -0.78 -10.97
CA GLN A 258 -2.60 -0.51 -11.97
C GLN A 258 -2.66 0.90 -12.56
N ALA A 259 -3.86 1.46 -12.74
CA ALA A 259 -4.05 2.80 -13.32
C ALA A 259 -3.81 3.95 -12.33
N LEU A 260 -3.70 3.67 -11.02
CA LEU A 260 -3.59 4.68 -9.99
C LEU A 260 -2.13 5.02 -9.70
N ALA A 261 -1.75 6.30 -9.77
CA ALA A 261 -0.41 6.73 -9.43
C ALA A 261 -0.18 6.74 -7.92
N THR A 262 0.95 6.18 -7.47
CA THR A 262 1.42 6.27 -6.09
C THR A 262 1.54 7.73 -5.64
N GLY A 263 1.20 8.02 -4.38
CA GLY A 263 1.19 9.37 -3.81
C GLY A 263 -0.05 10.20 -4.17
N SER A 264 -0.95 9.70 -5.04
CA SER A 264 -2.15 10.45 -5.38
C SER A 264 -3.19 10.38 -4.26
N ARG A 265 -3.93 11.48 -4.08
CA ARG A 265 -5.05 11.56 -3.13
C ARG A 265 -6.32 11.01 -3.76
N VAL A 266 -7.11 10.33 -2.95
CA VAL A 266 -8.42 9.76 -3.29
C VAL A 266 -9.43 10.11 -2.22
N LYS A 267 -10.71 10.08 -2.62
CA LYS A 267 -11.82 10.13 -1.66
C LYS A 267 -12.27 8.70 -1.36
N LEU A 268 -12.66 8.45 -0.12
CA LEU A 268 -13.19 7.17 0.31
C LEU A 268 -14.55 7.39 0.95
N SER A 269 -15.45 6.46 0.71
CA SER A 269 -16.73 6.39 1.43
C SER A 269 -16.79 5.07 2.17
N VAL A 270 -16.91 5.15 3.48
CA VAL A 270 -17.05 3.99 4.37
C VAL A 270 -18.43 3.98 4.98
N VAL A 271 -19.05 2.80 5.11
CA VAL A 271 -20.31 2.62 5.82
C VAL A 271 -19.99 2.56 7.31
N SER A 272 -20.61 3.40 8.10
CA SER A 272 -20.38 3.51 9.55
C SER A 272 -21.65 3.19 10.35
#